data_7cc01740cd80bdaf1dceaff4a9889bb7
#
_entry.id   7cc01740cd80bdaf1dceaff4a9889bb7
#
_cell.length_a   1.000
_cell.length_b   1.000
_cell.length_c   1.000
_cell.angle_alpha   90.00
_cell.angle_beta   90.00
_cell.angle_gamma   90.00
#
_symmetry.space_group_name_H-M   'P 1'
#
loop_
_entity.id
_entity.type
_entity.pdbx_description
1 polymer ?
#
loop_
_entity_poly.entity_id
_entity_poly.type
_entity_poly.pdbx_seq_one_letter_code
_entity_poly.pdbx_strand_id
1 'polypeptide(L)'
;MATVRERFRKDGSKVFQVQIRLRGQKPTTMTFKRKTDAQKWIQNTESAIREGRYFKKSESRRHTVRELIDRYIEVELPHKPKMKKEYTGQLVWWREQIGHILLSDLTSPVIVQCRESLSRVITNRGMFMSNARVNRYLAALSSALTTAMNEWHWLEENPVK
;
A
#
# COMPACT_ATOMS: atom_id res chain seq x y z
N MET A 1 23.00 8.66 6.92
CA MET A 1 24.35 8.26 6.48
C MET A 1 24.32 6.79 6.06
N ALA A 2 24.78 6.49 4.85
CA ALA A 2 24.94 5.13 4.36
C ALA A 2 26.35 4.62 4.64
N THR A 3 26.47 3.39 5.11
CA THR A 3 27.76 2.72 5.35
C THR A 3 27.81 1.44 4.54
N VAL A 4 28.89 1.22 3.79
CA VAL A 4 29.13 0.00 3.03
C VAL A 4 30.23 -0.80 3.70
N ARG A 5 29.99 -2.09 3.97
CA ARG A 5 30.98 -3.01 4.54
C ARG A 5 31.14 -4.21 3.63
N GLU A 6 32.38 -4.58 3.32
CA GLU A 6 32.69 -5.83 2.63
C GLU A 6 32.65 -6.98 3.63
N ARG A 7 32.04 -8.08 3.23
CA ARG A 7 31.98 -9.33 4.01
C ARG A 7 32.22 -10.52 3.10
N PHE A 8 32.78 -11.56 3.65
CA PHE A 8 32.93 -12.86 2.98
C PHE A 8 31.91 -13.84 3.58
N ARG A 9 31.24 -14.58 2.74
CA ARG A 9 30.37 -15.69 3.14
C ARG A 9 31.22 -16.91 3.49
N LYS A 10 30.59 -17.93 4.07
CA LYS A 10 31.24 -19.21 4.40
C LYS A 10 31.79 -19.93 3.16
N ASP A 11 31.23 -19.69 1.99
CA ASP A 11 31.63 -20.20 0.69
C ASP A 11 32.77 -19.40 0.03
N GLY A 12 33.38 -18.43 0.73
CA GLY A 12 34.44 -17.54 0.23
C GLY A 12 33.93 -16.42 -0.69
N SER A 13 32.66 -16.35 -1.02
CA SER A 13 32.13 -15.31 -1.90
C SER A 13 32.09 -13.94 -1.21
N LYS A 14 32.55 -12.89 -1.92
CA LYS A 14 32.55 -11.50 -1.47
C LYS A 14 31.17 -10.88 -1.63
N VAL A 15 30.68 -10.23 -0.58
CA VAL A 15 29.42 -9.51 -0.58
C VAL A 15 29.56 -8.12 0.06
N PHE A 16 28.71 -7.20 -0.37
CA PHE A 16 28.69 -5.82 0.10
C PHE A 16 27.44 -5.60 0.94
N GLN A 17 27.60 -5.44 2.24
CA GLN A 17 26.53 -5.11 3.16
C GLN A 17 26.43 -3.59 3.29
N VAL A 18 25.27 -3.05 2.93
CA VAL A 18 24.93 -1.63 3.08
C VAL A 18 24.03 -1.46 4.28
N GLN A 19 24.34 -0.47 5.12
CA GLN A 19 23.46 -0.05 6.21
C GLN A 19 23.18 1.44 6.07
N ILE A 20 21.88 1.79 6.00
CA ILE A 20 21.41 3.18 6.00
C ILE A 20 20.78 3.46 7.37
N ARG A 21 21.30 4.47 8.05
CA ARG A 21 20.79 4.96 9.34
C ARG A 21 20.09 6.29 9.16
N LEU A 22 18.83 6.34 9.55
CA LEU A 22 18.01 7.54 9.57
C LEU A 22 17.72 7.93 11.02
N ARG A 23 17.71 9.23 11.29
CA ARG A 23 17.41 9.74 12.63
C ARG A 23 15.98 9.35 13.02
N GLY A 24 15.82 8.70 14.18
CA GLY A 24 14.50 8.27 14.68
C GLY A 24 13.94 6.97 14.09
N GLN A 25 14.71 6.25 13.25
CA GLN A 25 14.25 5.00 12.67
C GLN A 25 15.25 3.84 12.85
N LYS A 26 14.74 2.61 12.76
CA LYS A 26 15.60 1.41 12.76
C LYS A 26 16.48 1.41 11.52
N PRO A 27 17.78 1.06 11.64
CA PRO A 27 18.68 0.96 10.50
C PRO A 27 18.17 -0.04 9.46
N THR A 28 18.17 0.36 8.20
CA THR A 28 17.87 -0.55 7.08
C THR A 28 19.15 -1.14 6.55
N THR A 29 19.22 -2.46 6.46
CA THR A 29 20.41 -3.20 5.99
C THR A 29 20.05 -4.03 4.76
N MET A 30 20.92 -3.98 3.73
CA MET A 30 20.78 -4.78 2.50
C MET A 30 22.14 -5.34 2.10
N THR A 31 22.17 -6.53 1.48
CA THR A 31 23.40 -7.18 1.05
C THR A 31 23.39 -7.43 -0.45
N PHE A 32 24.47 -7.07 -1.14
CA PHE A 32 24.62 -7.14 -2.59
C PHE A 32 25.83 -8.00 -2.97
N LYS A 33 25.76 -8.66 -4.13
CA LYS A 33 26.89 -9.39 -4.69
C LYS A 33 27.90 -8.47 -5.35
N ARG A 34 27.48 -7.29 -5.86
CA ARG A 34 28.33 -6.33 -6.57
C ARG A 34 28.32 -4.97 -5.87
N LYS A 35 29.46 -4.31 -5.84
CA LYS A 35 29.62 -2.97 -5.27
C LYS A 35 28.79 -1.93 -6.02
N THR A 36 28.69 -2.06 -7.33
CA THR A 36 27.89 -1.18 -8.18
C THR A 36 26.40 -1.22 -7.83
N ASP A 37 25.85 -2.42 -7.54
CA ASP A 37 24.44 -2.57 -7.13
C ASP A 37 24.20 -1.96 -5.76
N ALA A 38 25.16 -2.11 -4.84
CA ALA A 38 25.14 -1.47 -3.54
C ALA A 38 25.10 0.06 -3.67
N GLN A 39 25.94 0.64 -4.54
CA GLN A 39 25.97 2.09 -4.78
C GLN A 39 24.68 2.60 -5.42
N LYS A 40 24.14 1.92 -6.42
CA LYS A 40 22.83 2.27 -7.03
C LYS A 40 21.71 2.24 -5.99
N TRP A 41 21.70 1.23 -5.14
CA TRP A 41 20.71 1.14 -4.07
C TRP A 41 20.82 2.29 -3.06
N ILE A 42 22.04 2.69 -2.68
CA ILE A 42 22.27 3.87 -1.82
C ILE A 42 21.69 5.12 -2.47
N GLN A 43 22.08 5.41 -3.70
CA GLN A 43 21.62 6.61 -4.42
C GLN A 43 20.10 6.66 -4.53
N ASN A 44 19.48 5.55 -4.94
CA ASN A 44 18.02 5.46 -5.05
C ASN A 44 17.32 5.62 -3.70
N THR A 45 17.89 5.04 -2.64
CA THR A 45 17.33 5.14 -1.28
C THR A 45 17.48 6.55 -0.72
N GLU A 46 18.63 7.19 -0.91
CA GLU A 46 18.87 8.57 -0.48
C GLU A 46 18.01 9.59 -1.26
N SER A 47 17.78 9.34 -2.56
CA SER A 47 16.84 10.12 -3.36
C SER A 47 15.41 9.95 -2.85
N ALA A 48 14.96 8.72 -2.64
CA ALA A 48 13.64 8.42 -2.10
C ALA A 48 13.41 9.02 -0.70
N ILE A 49 14.46 9.07 0.13
CA ILE A 49 14.44 9.72 1.45
C ILE A 49 14.25 11.24 1.30
N ARG A 50 15.04 11.89 0.44
CA ARG A 50 14.96 13.34 0.15
C ARG A 50 13.57 13.75 -0.35
N GLU A 51 12.96 12.90 -1.17
CA GLU A 51 11.64 13.11 -1.74
C GLU A 51 10.49 12.65 -0.82
N GLY A 52 10.79 12.15 0.38
CA GLY A 52 9.78 11.66 1.32
C GLY A 52 9.10 10.34 0.92
N ARG A 53 9.45 9.78 -0.24
CA ARG A 53 8.85 8.54 -0.78
C ARG A 53 9.29 7.27 -0.02
N TYR A 54 10.48 7.29 0.57
CA TYR A 54 11.02 6.14 1.30
C TYR A 54 10.13 5.71 2.48
N PHE A 55 9.61 6.67 3.21
CA PHE A 55 8.76 6.42 4.38
C PHE A 55 7.41 5.86 3.97
N LYS A 56 6.78 6.42 2.95
CA LYS A 56 5.50 5.93 2.41
C LYS A 56 5.61 4.47 1.94
N LYS A 57 6.70 4.13 1.27
CA LYS A 57 6.97 2.76 0.79
C LYS A 57 7.26 1.77 1.93
N SER A 58 7.82 2.23 3.04
CA SER A 58 8.01 1.43 4.26
C SER A 58 6.68 1.16 4.96
N GLU A 59 5.82 2.16 5.07
CA GLU A 59 4.51 2.02 5.72
C GLU A 59 3.55 1.14 4.90
N SER A 60 3.53 1.25 3.57
CA SER A 60 2.69 0.40 2.72
C SER A 60 3.00 -1.09 2.85
N ARG A 61 4.22 -1.47 3.25
CA ARG A 61 4.62 -2.86 3.53
C ARG A 61 4.25 -3.37 4.92
N ARG A 62 3.77 -2.48 5.80
CA ARG A 62 3.40 -2.82 7.18
C ARG A 62 1.91 -2.92 7.38
N HIS A 63 1.15 -2.26 6.52
CA HIS A 63 -0.29 -2.17 6.64
C HIS A 63 -0.99 -2.96 5.54
N THR A 64 -2.08 -3.59 5.93
CA THR A 64 -3.00 -4.31 5.03
C THR A 64 -4.14 -3.40 4.57
N VAL A 65 -4.82 -3.81 3.51
CA VAL A 65 -6.07 -3.16 3.06
C VAL A 65 -7.14 -3.23 4.16
N ARG A 66 -7.17 -4.31 4.94
CA ARG A 66 -8.08 -4.46 6.09
C ARG A 66 -7.86 -3.36 7.12
N GLU A 67 -6.62 -3.18 7.57
CA GLU A 67 -6.27 -2.16 8.56
C GLU A 67 -6.62 -0.75 8.08
N LEU A 68 -6.37 -0.47 6.80
CA LEU A 68 -6.74 0.80 6.19
C LEU A 68 -8.25 1.03 6.24
N ILE A 69 -9.03 0.03 5.82
CA ILE A 69 -10.49 0.13 5.78
C ILE A 69 -11.07 0.26 7.20
N ASP A 70 -10.60 -0.55 8.14
CA ASP A 70 -11.09 -0.53 9.52
C ASP A 70 -10.81 0.84 10.16
N ARG A 71 -9.59 1.38 9.97
CA ARG A 71 -9.25 2.72 10.43
C ARG A 71 -10.09 3.81 9.77
N TYR A 72 -10.34 3.72 8.47
CA TYR A 72 -11.17 4.71 7.77
C TYR A 72 -12.62 4.70 8.28
N ILE A 73 -13.18 3.51 8.52
CA ILE A 73 -14.54 3.37 9.07
C ILE A 73 -14.61 3.94 10.50
N GLU A 74 -13.59 3.71 11.31
CA GLU A 74 -13.54 4.13 12.71
C GLU A 74 -13.30 5.64 12.86
N VAL A 75 -12.36 6.19 12.10
CA VAL A 75 -11.88 7.57 12.29
C VAL A 75 -12.59 8.55 11.36
N GLU A 76 -12.75 8.24 10.07
CA GLU A 76 -13.21 9.19 9.07
C GLU A 76 -14.74 9.20 8.87
N LEU A 77 -15.37 8.02 8.85
CA LEU A 77 -16.80 7.94 8.59
C LEU A 77 -17.69 8.57 9.68
N PRO A 78 -17.31 8.67 10.96
CA PRO A 78 -18.06 9.45 11.93
C PRO A 78 -18.22 10.92 11.55
N HIS A 79 -17.24 11.50 10.85
CA HIS A 79 -17.30 12.88 10.36
C HIS A 79 -18.15 13.05 9.07
N LYS A 80 -18.60 11.93 8.48
CA LYS A 80 -19.40 11.89 7.24
C LYS A 80 -20.75 11.16 7.46
N PRO A 81 -21.63 11.64 8.34
CA PRO A 81 -22.79 10.86 8.80
C PRO A 81 -23.76 10.47 7.68
N LYS A 82 -23.92 11.33 6.66
CA LYS A 82 -24.80 11.06 5.49
C LYS A 82 -24.34 9.88 4.66
N MET A 83 -23.03 9.63 4.59
CA MET A 83 -22.44 8.58 3.76
C MET A 83 -22.06 7.33 4.57
N LYS A 84 -22.04 7.43 5.90
CA LYS A 84 -21.52 6.39 6.80
C LYS A 84 -22.09 5.01 6.51
N LYS A 85 -23.43 4.87 6.47
CA LYS A 85 -24.08 3.56 6.27
C LYS A 85 -23.73 2.93 4.93
N GLU A 86 -23.77 3.72 3.86
CA GLU A 86 -23.50 3.24 2.50
C GLU A 86 -22.02 2.89 2.32
N TYR A 87 -21.11 3.78 2.72
CA TYR A 87 -19.66 3.56 2.62
C TYR A 87 -19.20 2.39 3.48
N THR A 88 -19.74 2.22 4.68
CA THR A 88 -19.40 1.06 5.53
C THR A 88 -19.71 -0.25 4.81
N GLY A 89 -20.88 -0.41 4.22
CA GLY A 89 -21.24 -1.64 3.50
C GLY A 89 -20.33 -1.89 2.28
N GLN A 90 -20.01 -0.83 1.53
CA GLN A 90 -19.14 -0.92 0.36
C GLN A 90 -17.68 -1.25 0.76
N LEU A 91 -17.17 -0.63 1.81
CA LEU A 91 -15.81 -0.86 2.32
C LEU A 91 -15.66 -2.24 2.98
N VAL A 92 -16.68 -2.73 3.69
CA VAL A 92 -16.70 -4.09 4.25
C VAL A 92 -16.59 -5.12 3.13
N TRP A 93 -17.29 -4.94 2.01
CA TRP A 93 -17.14 -5.81 0.86
C TRP A 93 -15.70 -5.85 0.35
N TRP A 94 -15.04 -4.69 0.17
CA TRP A 94 -13.62 -4.63 -0.23
C TRP A 94 -12.70 -5.32 0.79
N ARG A 95 -12.97 -5.14 2.07
CA ARG A 95 -12.22 -5.78 3.15
C ARG A 95 -12.29 -7.30 3.08
N GLU A 96 -13.43 -7.85 2.69
CA GLU A 96 -13.61 -9.30 2.53
C GLU A 96 -12.87 -9.83 1.30
N GLN A 97 -12.85 -9.09 0.20
CA GLN A 97 -12.19 -9.51 -1.04
C GLN A 97 -10.66 -9.43 -0.95
N ILE A 98 -10.14 -8.29 -0.55
CA ILE A 98 -8.72 -7.95 -0.65
C ILE A 98 -8.09 -7.48 0.67
N GLY A 99 -8.79 -7.61 1.78
CA GLY A 99 -8.31 -7.12 3.09
C GLY A 99 -7.00 -7.73 3.56
N HIS A 100 -6.66 -8.94 3.11
CA HIS A 100 -5.43 -9.65 3.43
C HIS A 100 -4.20 -9.14 2.68
N ILE A 101 -4.39 -8.36 1.61
CA ILE A 101 -3.30 -7.86 0.76
C ILE A 101 -2.61 -6.69 1.47
N LEU A 102 -1.27 -6.65 1.41
CA LEU A 102 -0.49 -5.51 1.85
C LEU A 102 -0.73 -4.31 0.93
N LEU A 103 -0.71 -3.10 1.48
CA LEU A 103 -0.88 -1.89 0.67
C LEU A 103 0.20 -1.73 -0.40
N SER A 104 1.41 -2.26 -0.17
CA SER A 104 2.49 -2.31 -1.17
C SER A 104 2.16 -3.17 -2.40
N ASP A 105 1.29 -4.15 -2.23
CA ASP A 105 0.94 -5.14 -3.26
C ASP A 105 -0.43 -4.84 -3.89
N LEU A 106 -1.12 -3.81 -3.39
CA LEU A 106 -2.38 -3.34 -3.94
C LEU A 106 -2.14 -2.56 -5.23
N THR A 107 -2.41 -3.21 -6.35
CA THR A 107 -2.22 -2.66 -7.69
C THR A 107 -3.54 -2.47 -8.44
N SER A 108 -3.54 -1.61 -9.47
CA SER A 108 -4.73 -1.42 -10.31
C SER A 108 -5.29 -2.71 -10.91
N PRO A 109 -4.48 -3.68 -11.40
CA PRO A 109 -5.00 -4.98 -11.86
C PRO A 109 -5.79 -5.75 -10.81
N VAL A 110 -5.37 -5.77 -9.56
CA VAL A 110 -6.10 -6.41 -8.45
C VAL A 110 -7.48 -5.78 -8.27
N ILE A 111 -7.54 -4.45 -8.31
CA ILE A 111 -8.80 -3.71 -8.19
C ILE A 111 -9.72 -3.98 -9.38
N VAL A 112 -9.17 -4.03 -10.59
CA VAL A 112 -9.93 -4.36 -11.81
C VAL A 112 -10.55 -5.74 -11.71
N GLN A 113 -9.80 -6.75 -11.27
CA GLN A 113 -10.30 -8.11 -11.07
C GLN A 113 -11.46 -8.15 -10.07
N CYS A 114 -11.35 -7.46 -8.95
CA CYS A 114 -12.43 -7.34 -7.98
C CYS A 114 -13.66 -6.60 -8.56
N ARG A 115 -13.44 -5.53 -9.33
CA ARG A 115 -14.51 -4.79 -10.00
C ARG A 115 -15.29 -5.70 -10.96
N GLU A 116 -14.61 -6.54 -11.73
CA GLU A 116 -15.25 -7.51 -12.63
C GLU A 116 -16.06 -8.54 -11.84
N SER A 117 -15.54 -9.05 -10.74
CA SER A 117 -16.27 -9.94 -9.85
C SER A 117 -17.52 -9.27 -9.27
N LEU A 118 -17.39 -8.00 -8.84
CA LEU A 118 -18.50 -7.22 -8.31
C LEU A 118 -19.61 -7.01 -9.36
N SER A 119 -19.26 -6.75 -10.61
CA SER A 119 -20.23 -6.55 -11.70
C SER A 119 -21.09 -7.80 -11.99
N ARG A 120 -20.58 -8.99 -11.65
CA ARG A 120 -21.26 -10.28 -11.82
C ARG A 120 -22.15 -10.66 -10.63
N VAL A 121 -22.13 -9.88 -9.55
CA VAL A 121 -22.99 -10.13 -8.39
C VAL A 121 -24.46 -9.93 -8.78
N ILE A 122 -25.27 -10.95 -8.51
CA ILE A 122 -26.72 -10.87 -8.71
C ILE A 122 -27.34 -10.16 -7.51
N THR A 123 -28.08 -9.10 -7.78
CA THR A 123 -28.81 -8.32 -6.76
C THR A 123 -30.08 -9.06 -6.32
N ASN A 124 -30.68 -8.64 -5.22
CA ASN A 124 -31.96 -9.20 -4.74
C ASN A 124 -33.12 -9.11 -5.76
N ARG A 125 -32.95 -8.31 -6.81
CA ARG A 125 -33.90 -8.20 -7.92
C ARG A 125 -33.62 -9.16 -9.07
N GLY A 126 -32.68 -10.09 -8.91
CA GLY A 126 -32.29 -11.08 -9.92
C GLY A 126 -31.48 -10.53 -11.10
N MET A 127 -30.95 -9.28 -11.00
CA MET A 127 -30.19 -8.64 -12.06
C MET A 127 -28.73 -8.46 -11.63
N PHE A 128 -27.82 -8.41 -12.60
CA PHE A 128 -26.44 -8.05 -12.33
C PHE A 128 -26.32 -6.64 -11.74
N MET A 129 -25.27 -6.42 -10.97
CA MET A 129 -25.00 -5.11 -10.37
C MET A 129 -24.78 -4.07 -11.47
N SER A 130 -25.48 -2.93 -11.39
CA SER A 130 -25.34 -1.86 -12.36
C SER A 130 -23.97 -1.17 -12.27
N ASN A 131 -23.47 -0.65 -13.39
CA ASN A 131 -22.21 0.09 -13.43
C ASN A 131 -22.18 1.29 -12.46
N ALA A 132 -23.30 1.98 -12.32
CA ALA A 132 -23.43 3.08 -11.37
C ALA A 132 -23.20 2.62 -9.90
N ARG A 133 -23.69 1.42 -9.56
CA ARG A 133 -23.47 0.86 -8.22
C ARG A 133 -22.04 0.37 -8.05
N VAL A 134 -21.46 -0.28 -9.06
CA VAL A 134 -20.03 -0.67 -9.06
C VAL A 134 -19.13 0.55 -8.85
N ASN A 135 -19.42 1.66 -9.54
CA ASN A 135 -18.66 2.90 -9.40
C ASN A 135 -18.73 3.49 -7.98
N ARG A 136 -19.86 3.31 -7.27
CA ARG A 136 -19.95 3.73 -5.85
C ARG A 136 -19.01 2.93 -4.95
N TYR A 137 -18.87 1.62 -5.18
CA TYR A 137 -17.90 0.79 -4.45
C TYR A 137 -16.46 1.25 -4.71
N LEU A 138 -16.13 1.56 -5.97
CA LEU A 138 -14.80 2.10 -6.32
C LEU A 138 -14.57 3.48 -5.69
N ALA A 139 -15.58 4.35 -5.66
CA ALA A 139 -15.49 5.67 -5.05
C ALA A 139 -15.23 5.58 -3.54
N ALA A 140 -15.89 4.65 -2.84
CA ALA A 140 -15.66 4.43 -1.41
C ALA A 140 -14.22 3.97 -1.14
N LEU A 141 -13.71 2.99 -1.91
CA LEU A 141 -12.33 2.52 -1.81
C LEU A 141 -11.34 3.64 -2.14
N SER A 142 -11.58 4.37 -3.24
CA SER A 142 -10.74 5.51 -3.65
C SER A 142 -10.67 6.59 -2.57
N SER A 143 -11.78 6.90 -1.91
CA SER A 143 -11.81 7.87 -0.80
C SER A 143 -10.94 7.41 0.37
N ALA A 144 -11.03 6.14 0.77
CA ALA A 144 -10.22 5.59 1.84
C ALA A 144 -8.72 5.58 1.50
N LEU A 145 -8.37 5.17 0.27
CA LEU A 145 -6.98 5.17 -0.21
C LEU A 145 -6.42 6.59 -0.32
N THR A 146 -7.22 7.57 -0.74
CA THR A 146 -6.80 8.98 -0.82
C THR A 146 -6.50 9.54 0.57
N THR A 147 -7.31 9.24 1.58
CA THR A 147 -7.03 9.61 2.97
C THR A 147 -5.74 8.95 3.46
N ALA A 148 -5.57 7.65 3.20
CA ALA A 148 -4.34 6.94 3.57
C ALA A 148 -3.09 7.50 2.88
N MET A 149 -3.22 8.00 1.66
CA MET A 149 -2.14 8.64 0.91
C MET A 149 -1.80 10.04 1.48
N ASN A 150 -2.80 10.87 1.69
CA ASN A 150 -2.61 12.29 2.00
C ASN A 150 -2.40 12.55 3.49
N GLU A 151 -3.13 11.85 4.37
CA GLU A 151 -3.16 12.15 5.80
C GLU A 151 -2.30 11.16 6.61
N TRP A 152 -2.38 9.85 6.28
CA TRP A 152 -1.64 8.84 7.03
C TRP A 152 -0.28 8.51 6.42
N HIS A 153 -0.04 8.94 5.18
CA HIS A 153 1.20 8.68 4.42
C HIS A 153 1.54 7.18 4.27
N TRP A 154 0.50 6.33 4.22
CA TRP A 154 0.66 4.88 4.04
C TRP A 154 0.87 4.46 2.60
N LEU A 155 0.50 5.32 1.63
CA LEU A 155 0.61 5.08 0.19
C LEU A 155 1.30 6.25 -0.52
N GLU A 156 1.97 5.95 -1.62
CA GLU A 156 2.54 6.97 -2.52
C GLU A 156 1.50 7.49 -3.51
N GLU A 157 0.67 6.57 -4.04
CA GLU A 157 -0.37 6.87 -5.01
C GLU A 157 -1.64 6.06 -4.75
N ASN A 158 -2.76 6.55 -5.26
CA ASN A 158 -4.02 5.82 -5.20
C ASN A 158 -4.13 4.93 -6.45
N PRO A 159 -4.17 3.58 -6.31
CA PRO A 159 -4.26 2.67 -7.45
C PRO A 159 -5.65 2.59 -8.11
N VAL A 160 -6.68 3.21 -7.52
CA VAL A 160 -8.01 3.34 -8.15
C VAL A 160 -7.96 4.47 -9.16
N LYS A 161 -8.04 4.13 -10.43
CA LYS A 161 -8.09 5.07 -11.56
C LYS A 161 -9.44 5.05 -12.23
#